data_d7635923b62a612010a63dc575bf867e
#
_entry.id   d7635923b62a612010a63dc575bf867e
#
_cell.length_a   1.000
_cell.length_b   1.000
_cell.length_c   1.000
_cell.angle_alpha   90.00
_cell.angle_beta   90.00
_cell.angle_gamma   90.00
#
_symmetry.space_group_name_H-M   'P 1'
#
loop_
_entity.id
_entity.type
_entity.pdbx_description
1 polymer ?
#
loop_
_entity_poly.entity_id
_entity_poly.type
_entity_poly.pdbx_seq_one_letter_code
_entity_poly.pdbx_strand_id
1 'polypeptide(L)'
;GRIGNLSVVLPTNRLDEIAITLGLSEYYRLEEIVAMCEKSGVHTKFIPDYNKIIPTKPYTEDILGLPVINIRYVPLSNTFNFMVKRAMDIVGSIMAIIVSSPVMLVMCILIKLTSPGPLIYRQERVGLHNKTFWMYKFRSMEVQPEAEEKKAWTVKNDPRVTGIGKFMRRTSIDELPQFFNILRGDMSLVGPRPERPFFVEKFREEIPRYMVKHQVRPGLT
;
A
#
# COMPACT_ATOMS: atom_id res chain seq x y z
N GLY A 1 -19.24 -12.37 -38.94
CA GLY A 1 -20.45 -13.21 -38.90
C GLY A 1 -21.23 -12.96 -37.63
N ARG A 2 -22.51 -13.36 -37.60
CA ARG A 2 -23.33 -13.29 -36.37
C ARG A 2 -23.01 -14.51 -35.48
N ILE A 3 -23.07 -14.35 -34.16
CA ILE A 3 -22.86 -15.44 -33.19
C ILE A 3 -23.82 -16.63 -33.47
N GLY A 4 -25.04 -16.37 -33.92
CA GLY A 4 -26.00 -17.42 -34.32
C GLY A 4 -25.55 -18.33 -35.45
N ASN A 5 -24.50 -17.96 -36.19
CA ASN A 5 -23.94 -18.82 -37.26
C ASN A 5 -22.80 -19.74 -36.74
N LEU A 6 -22.52 -19.71 -35.43
CA LEU A 6 -21.43 -20.47 -34.83
C LEU A 6 -21.65 -21.99 -35.05
N SER A 7 -22.87 -22.46 -34.92
CA SER A 7 -23.27 -23.86 -35.16
C SER A 7 -22.99 -24.35 -36.57
N VAL A 8 -22.93 -23.47 -37.57
CA VAL A 8 -22.58 -23.78 -38.95
C VAL A 8 -21.08 -23.64 -39.22
N VAL A 9 -20.45 -22.64 -38.60
CA VAL A 9 -19.03 -22.34 -38.83
C VAL A 9 -18.12 -23.35 -38.17
N LEU A 10 -18.48 -23.82 -36.96
CA LEU A 10 -17.62 -24.76 -36.19
C LEU A 10 -17.39 -26.10 -36.93
N PRO A 11 -18.44 -26.78 -37.49
CA PRO A 11 -18.24 -28.03 -38.20
C PRO A 11 -17.54 -27.88 -39.57
N THR A 12 -17.68 -26.71 -40.21
CA THR A 12 -17.15 -26.45 -41.53
C THR A 12 -15.69 -26.05 -41.57
N ASN A 13 -15.14 -25.61 -40.44
CA ASN A 13 -13.74 -25.19 -40.36
C ASN A 13 -12.97 -26.07 -39.36
N ARG A 14 -11.78 -26.47 -39.73
CA ARG A 14 -10.85 -27.15 -38.82
C ARG A 14 -10.18 -26.12 -37.96
N LEU A 15 -10.68 -25.94 -36.74
CA LEU A 15 -10.17 -24.99 -35.75
C LEU A 15 -9.47 -25.76 -34.64
N ASP A 16 -8.28 -25.34 -34.26
CA ASP A 16 -7.54 -25.90 -33.14
C ASP A 16 -7.98 -25.28 -31.82
N GLU A 17 -8.32 -23.98 -31.85
CA GLU A 17 -8.66 -23.20 -30.66
C GLU A 17 -9.68 -22.10 -30.97
N ILE A 18 -10.54 -21.84 -30.00
CA ILE A 18 -11.52 -20.73 -30.02
C ILE A 18 -11.33 -19.85 -28.80
N ALA A 19 -11.17 -18.54 -29.00
CA ALA A 19 -11.19 -17.55 -27.95
C ALA A 19 -12.50 -16.78 -27.94
N ILE A 20 -13.28 -16.93 -26.88
CA ILE A 20 -14.54 -16.20 -26.68
C ILE A 20 -14.24 -14.87 -26.00
N THR A 21 -14.59 -13.76 -26.67
CA THR A 21 -14.48 -12.40 -26.12
C THR A 21 -15.85 -11.75 -26.16
N LEU A 22 -16.49 -11.60 -25.02
CA LEU A 22 -17.81 -10.99 -24.89
C LEU A 22 -17.72 -9.75 -24.01
N GLY A 23 -18.47 -8.71 -24.37
CA GLY A 23 -18.72 -7.59 -23.46
C GLY A 23 -19.57 -8.04 -22.27
N LEU A 24 -19.41 -7.39 -21.13
CA LEU A 24 -20.14 -7.75 -19.90
C LEU A 24 -21.67 -7.83 -20.08
N SER A 25 -22.22 -6.98 -20.93
CA SER A 25 -23.65 -6.98 -21.27
C SER A 25 -24.11 -8.23 -22.02
N GLU A 26 -23.19 -9.01 -22.59
CA GLU A 26 -23.49 -10.18 -23.40
C GLU A 26 -23.17 -11.51 -22.69
N TYR A 27 -22.75 -11.46 -21.41
CA TYR A 27 -22.39 -12.67 -20.63
C TYR A 27 -23.56 -13.66 -20.47
N TYR A 28 -24.80 -13.23 -20.59
CA TYR A 28 -25.96 -14.11 -20.59
C TYR A 28 -25.96 -15.13 -21.76
N ARG A 29 -25.16 -14.86 -22.80
CA ARG A 29 -25.01 -15.74 -23.98
C ARG A 29 -23.83 -16.71 -23.82
N LEU A 30 -22.99 -16.56 -22.78
CA LEU A 30 -21.77 -17.32 -22.64
C LEU A 30 -22.03 -18.81 -22.53
N GLU A 31 -23.05 -19.22 -21.78
CA GLU A 31 -23.43 -20.61 -21.60
C GLU A 31 -23.81 -21.27 -22.94
N GLU A 32 -24.63 -20.61 -23.75
CA GLU A 32 -25.03 -21.08 -25.08
C GLU A 32 -23.80 -21.27 -26.00
N ILE A 33 -22.89 -20.28 -26.01
CA ILE A 33 -21.71 -20.29 -26.86
C ILE A 33 -20.74 -21.39 -26.42
N VAL A 34 -20.51 -21.54 -25.14
CA VAL A 34 -19.64 -22.60 -24.59
C VAL A 34 -20.20 -23.97 -24.94
N ALA A 35 -21.50 -24.20 -24.77
CA ALA A 35 -22.13 -25.46 -25.12
C ALA A 35 -22.00 -25.81 -26.61
N MET A 36 -22.08 -24.81 -27.50
CA MET A 36 -21.82 -25.03 -28.93
C MET A 36 -20.36 -25.36 -29.22
N CYS A 37 -19.41 -24.72 -28.56
CA CYS A 37 -18.00 -24.97 -28.71
C CYS A 37 -17.61 -26.37 -28.18
N GLU A 38 -18.14 -26.78 -27.04
CA GLU A 38 -17.90 -28.12 -26.46
C GLU A 38 -18.40 -29.23 -27.38
N LYS A 39 -19.57 -29.08 -28.00
CA LYS A 39 -20.10 -30.01 -28.98
C LYS A 39 -19.22 -30.17 -30.22
N SER A 40 -18.43 -29.15 -30.55
CA SER A 40 -17.50 -29.20 -31.69
C SER A 40 -16.18 -29.88 -31.37
N GLY A 41 -15.86 -30.12 -30.08
CA GLY A 41 -14.59 -30.69 -29.61
C GLY A 41 -13.37 -29.78 -29.75
N VAL A 42 -13.58 -28.47 -30.07
CA VAL A 42 -12.52 -27.49 -30.21
C VAL A 42 -12.12 -26.94 -28.87
N HIS A 43 -10.82 -26.77 -28.63
CA HIS A 43 -10.31 -26.19 -27.38
C HIS A 43 -10.81 -24.73 -27.23
N THR A 44 -11.54 -24.50 -26.16
CA THR A 44 -12.24 -23.20 -25.96
C THR A 44 -11.61 -22.42 -24.80
N LYS A 45 -11.26 -21.17 -25.06
CA LYS A 45 -10.77 -20.22 -24.06
C LYS A 45 -11.77 -19.07 -23.90
N PHE A 46 -11.96 -18.61 -22.69
CA PHE A 46 -12.75 -17.40 -22.42
C PHE A 46 -11.82 -16.27 -21.98
N ILE A 47 -11.92 -15.14 -22.68
CA ILE A 47 -11.18 -13.90 -22.38
C ILE A 47 -12.17 -12.86 -21.90
N PRO A 48 -12.31 -12.65 -20.59
CA PRO A 48 -13.28 -11.72 -20.07
C PRO A 48 -12.87 -10.24 -20.27
N ASP A 49 -13.85 -9.41 -20.61
CA ASP A 49 -13.63 -7.96 -20.78
C ASP A 49 -13.69 -7.23 -19.43
N TYR A 50 -12.54 -7.20 -18.73
CA TYR A 50 -12.41 -6.49 -17.46
C TYR A 50 -11.80 -5.09 -17.59
N ASN A 51 -11.29 -4.71 -18.77
CA ASN A 51 -10.46 -3.52 -18.93
C ASN A 51 -11.15 -2.22 -18.50
N LYS A 52 -12.47 -2.16 -18.64
CA LYS A 52 -13.27 -1.01 -18.22
C LYS A 52 -13.47 -0.91 -16.71
N ILE A 53 -13.46 -2.05 -16.00
CA ILE A 53 -13.76 -2.13 -14.57
C ILE A 53 -12.48 -2.29 -13.76
N ILE A 54 -11.54 -3.11 -14.26
CA ILE A 54 -10.29 -3.43 -13.60
C ILE A 54 -9.12 -2.85 -14.38
N PRO A 55 -8.71 -1.61 -14.09
CA PRO A 55 -7.63 -0.94 -14.82
C PRO A 55 -6.22 -1.36 -14.36
N THR A 56 -6.10 -2.45 -13.64
CA THR A 56 -4.86 -3.05 -13.16
C THR A 56 -4.70 -4.43 -13.77
N LYS A 57 -3.54 -5.06 -13.62
CA LYS A 57 -3.33 -6.44 -14.06
C LYS A 57 -4.02 -7.39 -13.08
N PRO A 58 -5.21 -7.94 -13.40
CA PRO A 58 -5.85 -8.94 -12.55
C PRO A 58 -5.05 -10.25 -12.63
N TYR A 59 -5.15 -11.07 -11.61
CA TYR A 59 -4.65 -12.44 -11.64
C TYR A 59 -5.72 -13.39 -11.12
N THR A 60 -5.72 -14.60 -11.64
CA THR A 60 -6.66 -15.65 -11.22
C THR A 60 -6.02 -16.51 -10.15
N GLU A 61 -6.80 -16.86 -9.16
CA GLU A 61 -6.46 -17.74 -8.05
C GLU A 61 -7.55 -18.78 -7.89
N ASP A 62 -7.20 -20.00 -7.52
CA ASP A 62 -8.17 -21.03 -7.19
C ASP A 62 -8.33 -21.10 -5.67
N ILE A 63 -9.55 -20.91 -5.22
CA ILE A 63 -9.90 -21.06 -3.80
C ILE A 63 -10.90 -22.22 -3.68
N LEU A 64 -10.42 -23.37 -3.27
CA LEU A 64 -11.25 -24.58 -3.08
C LEU A 64 -12.06 -24.97 -4.33
N GLY A 65 -11.46 -24.86 -5.51
CA GLY A 65 -12.10 -25.16 -6.78
C GLY A 65 -12.94 -24.03 -7.39
N LEU A 66 -12.97 -22.86 -6.73
CA LEU A 66 -13.62 -21.67 -7.24
C LEU A 66 -12.57 -20.73 -7.87
N PRO A 67 -12.68 -20.41 -9.16
CA PRO A 67 -11.81 -19.43 -9.79
C PRO A 67 -12.13 -18.03 -9.28
N VAL A 68 -11.17 -17.44 -8.54
CA VAL A 68 -11.27 -16.08 -8.02
C VAL A 68 -10.39 -15.15 -8.85
N ILE A 69 -10.98 -14.05 -9.29
CA ILE A 69 -10.25 -13.01 -10.02
C ILE A 69 -9.92 -11.90 -9.06
N ASN A 70 -8.64 -11.82 -8.71
CA ASN A 70 -8.14 -10.71 -7.90
C ASN A 70 -8.02 -9.45 -8.76
N ILE A 71 -8.74 -8.41 -8.37
CA ILE A 71 -8.78 -7.12 -9.09
C ILE A 71 -7.41 -6.47 -9.15
N ARG A 72 -6.53 -6.78 -8.19
CA ARG A 72 -5.22 -6.14 -8.08
C ARG A 72 -4.18 -7.10 -7.54
N TYR A 73 -3.05 -7.09 -8.16
CA TYR A 73 -1.88 -7.82 -7.65
C TYR A 73 -1.15 -6.98 -6.59
N VAL A 74 -1.12 -7.47 -5.37
CA VAL A 74 -0.29 -6.92 -4.28
C VAL A 74 0.81 -7.96 -4.00
N PRO A 75 2.08 -7.69 -4.32
CA PRO A 75 3.17 -8.68 -4.17
C PRO A 75 3.30 -9.25 -2.75
N LEU A 76 2.86 -8.49 -1.74
CA LEU A 76 2.89 -8.89 -0.32
C LEU A 76 1.65 -9.65 0.14
N SER A 77 0.69 -9.96 -0.74
CA SER A 77 -0.41 -10.89 -0.44
C SER A 77 0.10 -12.34 -0.33
N ASN A 78 1.21 -12.66 -1.01
CA ASN A 78 1.87 -13.95 -0.87
C ASN A 78 2.53 -14.05 0.52
N THR A 79 2.14 -15.06 1.29
CA THR A 79 2.61 -15.29 2.68
C THR A 79 4.14 -15.39 2.76
N PHE A 80 4.79 -16.06 1.81
CA PHE A 80 6.24 -16.19 1.79
C PHE A 80 6.92 -14.81 1.61
N ASN A 81 6.50 -14.03 0.62
CA ASN A 81 7.03 -12.69 0.38
C ASN A 81 6.80 -11.77 1.59
N PHE A 82 5.64 -11.88 2.23
CA PHE A 82 5.33 -11.15 3.45
C PHE A 82 6.28 -11.53 4.60
N MET A 83 6.55 -12.83 4.81
CA MET A 83 7.47 -13.30 5.84
C MET A 83 8.90 -12.84 5.59
N VAL A 84 9.40 -12.99 4.35
CA VAL A 84 10.74 -12.52 3.96
C VAL A 84 10.86 -11.02 4.18
N LYS A 85 9.89 -10.24 3.70
CA LYS A 85 9.86 -8.79 3.90
C LYS A 85 9.86 -8.43 5.39
N ARG A 86 9.08 -9.12 6.21
CA ARG A 86 9.03 -8.88 7.66
C ARG A 86 10.35 -9.21 8.34
N ALA A 87 11.00 -10.30 7.97
CA ALA A 87 12.33 -10.66 8.48
C ALA A 87 13.37 -9.59 8.14
N MET A 88 13.37 -9.09 6.89
CA MET A 88 14.24 -7.98 6.47
C MET A 88 13.98 -6.71 7.27
N ASP A 89 12.72 -6.36 7.53
CA ASP A 89 12.35 -5.19 8.32
C ASP A 89 12.84 -5.31 9.77
N ILE A 90 12.72 -6.49 10.38
CA ILE A 90 13.19 -6.73 11.75
C ILE A 90 14.71 -6.65 11.82
N VAL A 91 15.41 -7.41 10.98
CA VAL A 91 16.90 -7.44 10.98
C VAL A 91 17.45 -6.05 10.67
N GLY A 92 16.93 -5.40 9.62
CA GLY A 92 17.37 -4.07 9.23
C GLY A 92 17.10 -3.01 10.29
N SER A 93 15.95 -3.06 10.98
CA SER A 93 15.64 -2.10 12.05
C SER A 93 16.49 -2.34 13.31
N ILE A 94 16.79 -3.59 13.66
CA ILE A 94 17.71 -3.90 14.77
C ILE A 94 19.11 -3.35 14.46
N MET A 95 19.64 -3.64 13.29
CA MET A 95 20.93 -3.11 12.86
C MET A 95 20.95 -1.58 12.86
N ALA A 96 19.91 -0.96 12.31
CA ALA A 96 19.80 0.50 12.29
C ALA A 96 19.73 1.10 13.69
N ILE A 97 19.01 0.48 14.63
CA ILE A 97 18.98 0.92 16.05
C ILE A 97 20.35 0.80 16.69
N ILE A 98 21.05 -0.32 16.51
CA ILE A 98 22.39 -0.53 17.09
C ILE A 98 23.36 0.53 16.55
N VAL A 99 23.42 0.71 15.23
CA VAL A 99 24.34 1.67 14.59
C VAL A 99 24.00 3.11 14.96
N SER A 100 22.71 3.47 15.03
CA SER A 100 22.29 4.83 15.35
C SER A 100 22.19 5.12 16.84
N SER A 101 22.31 4.12 17.72
CA SER A 101 22.15 4.28 19.17
C SER A 101 23.09 5.36 19.78
N PRO A 102 24.38 5.48 19.41
CA PRO A 102 25.23 6.55 19.95
C PRO A 102 24.69 7.94 19.56
N VAL A 103 24.25 8.09 18.30
CA VAL A 103 23.67 9.35 17.81
C VAL A 103 22.36 9.65 18.53
N MET A 104 21.49 8.66 18.69
CA MET A 104 20.23 8.81 19.43
C MET A 104 20.47 9.23 20.87
N LEU A 105 21.47 8.65 21.54
CA LEU A 105 21.81 9.02 22.92
C LEU A 105 22.26 10.48 23.03
N VAL A 106 23.17 10.91 22.14
CA VAL A 106 23.63 12.31 22.08
C VAL A 106 22.43 13.25 21.83
N MET A 107 21.55 12.91 20.90
CA MET A 107 20.35 13.73 20.63
C MET A 107 19.41 13.80 21.83
N CYS A 108 19.20 12.71 22.57
CA CYS A 108 18.42 12.73 23.81
C CYS A 108 18.96 13.74 24.81
N ILE A 109 20.27 13.76 25.02
CA ILE A 109 20.93 14.71 25.94
C ILE A 109 20.75 16.14 25.44
N LEU A 110 21.03 16.40 24.16
CA LEU A 110 20.95 17.73 23.56
C LEU A 110 19.52 18.29 23.59
N ILE A 111 18.51 17.47 23.24
CA ILE A 111 17.09 17.89 23.32
C ILE A 111 16.72 18.25 24.76
N LYS A 112 17.16 17.46 25.74
CA LYS A 112 16.84 17.69 27.15
C LYS A 112 17.49 18.97 27.70
N LEU A 113 18.71 19.28 27.25
CA LEU A 113 19.44 20.48 27.66
C LEU A 113 18.90 21.76 26.99
N THR A 114 18.36 21.64 25.77
CA THR A 114 17.95 22.84 24.99
C THR A 114 16.49 23.21 25.12
N SER A 115 15.61 22.28 25.46
CA SER A 115 14.21 22.62 25.64
C SER A 115 13.51 21.71 26.66
N PRO A 116 12.64 22.28 27.54
CA PRO A 116 11.87 21.50 28.50
C PRO A 116 10.80 20.67 27.79
N GLY A 117 10.48 19.45 28.31
CA GLY A 117 9.41 18.61 27.82
C GLY A 117 9.85 17.21 27.40
N PRO A 118 8.97 16.43 26.71
CA PRO A 118 9.24 15.04 26.31
C PRO A 118 10.30 14.97 25.22
N LEU A 119 11.12 13.92 25.22
CA LEU A 119 12.16 13.66 24.20
C LEU A 119 11.54 13.21 22.88
N ILE A 120 10.50 12.37 22.98
CA ILE A 120 9.82 11.74 21.84
C ILE A 120 8.50 12.45 21.59
N TYR A 121 8.34 12.93 20.40
CA TYR A 121 7.08 13.40 19.87
C TYR A 121 6.32 12.22 19.25
N ARG A 122 5.03 12.14 19.53
CA ARG A 122 4.14 11.10 19.00
C ARG A 122 3.07 11.73 18.13
N GLN A 123 2.90 11.21 16.94
CA GLN A 123 1.88 11.70 16.02
C GLN A 123 1.08 10.54 15.45
N GLU A 124 -0.24 10.65 15.51
CA GLU A 124 -1.12 9.68 14.91
C GLU A 124 -1.03 9.69 13.38
N ARG A 125 -0.85 8.51 12.81
CA ARG A 125 -0.73 8.29 11.37
C ARG A 125 -1.58 7.10 10.94
N VAL A 126 -1.98 7.09 9.66
CA VAL A 126 -2.72 5.97 9.06
C VAL A 126 -1.73 4.98 8.45
N GLY A 127 -1.89 3.72 8.81
CA GLY A 127 -1.04 2.61 8.38
C GLY A 127 -1.79 1.54 7.57
N LEU A 128 -1.33 0.32 7.68
CA LEU A 128 -1.86 -0.85 6.99
C LEU A 128 -3.37 -1.03 7.30
N HIS A 129 -4.16 -1.31 6.26
CA HIS A 129 -5.61 -1.50 6.35
C HIS A 129 -6.35 -0.35 7.05
N ASN A 130 -5.88 0.89 6.85
CA ASN A 130 -6.43 2.11 7.44
C ASN A 130 -6.41 2.15 8.99
N LYS A 131 -5.66 1.26 9.65
CA LYS A 131 -5.50 1.31 11.10
C LYS A 131 -4.54 2.43 11.46
N THR A 132 -4.91 3.23 12.44
CA THR A 132 -4.03 4.29 12.96
C THR A 132 -2.97 3.71 13.90
N PHE A 133 -1.82 4.37 13.94
CA PHE A 133 -0.72 4.04 14.84
C PHE A 133 0.01 5.31 15.27
N TRP A 134 0.75 5.23 16.38
CA TRP A 134 1.56 6.32 16.89
C TRP A 134 2.97 6.27 16.29
N MET A 135 3.25 7.22 15.40
CA MET A 135 4.58 7.38 14.81
C MET A 135 5.49 8.16 15.76
N TYR A 136 6.68 7.63 16.02
CA TYR A 136 7.66 8.22 16.93
C TYR A 136 8.68 9.07 16.16
N LYS A 137 8.96 10.26 16.72
CA LYS A 137 10.04 11.14 16.26
C LYS A 137 10.73 11.79 17.44
N PHE A 138 11.96 12.22 17.28
CA PHE A 138 12.54 13.15 18.24
C PHE A 138 11.82 14.50 18.14
N ARG A 139 11.64 15.12 19.28
CA ARG A 139 11.05 16.46 19.34
C ARG A 139 12.01 17.47 18.71
N SER A 140 11.61 18.04 17.60
CA SER A 140 12.36 19.07 16.84
C SER A 140 11.72 20.47 16.92
N MET A 141 10.57 20.57 17.59
CA MET A 141 9.81 21.80 17.78
C MET A 141 9.49 22.05 19.24
N GLU A 142 9.21 23.27 19.61
CA GLU A 142 8.68 23.61 20.91
C GLU A 142 7.28 22.99 21.12
N VAL A 143 6.98 22.67 22.40
CA VAL A 143 5.67 22.08 22.77
C VAL A 143 4.60 23.15 22.62
N GLN A 144 3.58 22.84 21.84
CA GLN A 144 2.43 23.71 21.62
C GLN A 144 1.16 23.10 22.24
N PRO A 145 0.14 23.91 22.56
CA PRO A 145 -1.17 23.39 22.93
C PRO A 145 -1.76 22.52 21.82
N GLU A 146 -2.36 21.38 22.17
CA GLU A 146 -2.90 20.37 21.22
C GLU A 146 -3.87 20.96 20.18
N ALA A 147 -4.58 22.03 20.51
CA ALA A 147 -5.56 22.65 19.63
C ALA A 147 -4.92 23.31 18.38
N GLU A 148 -3.70 23.82 18.50
CA GLU A 148 -2.96 24.44 17.40
C GLU A 148 -2.20 23.41 16.56
N GLU A 149 -1.77 22.31 17.18
CA GLU A 149 -1.02 21.24 16.53
C GLU A 149 -1.83 20.47 15.48
N LYS A 150 -3.13 20.31 15.72
CA LYS A 150 -4.03 19.52 14.86
C LYS A 150 -4.31 20.16 13.49
N LYS A 151 -4.19 21.47 13.35
CA LYS A 151 -4.60 22.20 12.14
C LYS A 151 -3.44 22.69 11.25
N ALA A 152 -2.24 22.83 11.78
CA ALA A 152 -1.15 23.46 11.04
C ALA A 152 -0.32 22.48 10.23
N TRP A 153 -0.21 22.73 8.93
CA TRP A 153 0.84 22.17 8.09
C TRP A 153 2.18 22.81 8.47
N THR A 154 3.26 22.04 8.49
CA THR A 154 4.60 22.59 8.71
C THR A 154 5.00 23.47 7.53
N VAL A 155 5.22 24.76 7.76
CA VAL A 155 5.63 25.75 6.76
C VAL A 155 7.16 25.78 6.64
N LYS A 156 7.65 26.22 5.49
CA LYS A 156 9.10 26.45 5.31
C LYS A 156 9.55 27.57 6.28
N ASN A 157 10.60 27.29 7.07
CA ASN A 157 11.10 28.19 8.13
C ASN A 157 10.12 28.44 9.30
N ASP A 158 9.43 27.38 9.73
CA ASP A 158 8.53 27.44 10.88
C ASP A 158 9.27 27.93 12.14
N PRO A 159 8.84 29.04 12.78
CA PRO A 159 9.53 29.63 13.93
C PRO A 159 9.55 28.72 15.16
N ARG A 160 8.69 27.72 15.22
CA ARG A 160 8.60 26.75 16.33
C ARG A 160 9.76 25.75 16.34
N VAL A 161 10.53 25.67 15.25
CA VAL A 161 11.64 24.71 15.14
C VAL A 161 12.82 25.19 15.98
N THR A 162 13.23 24.36 16.95
CA THR A 162 14.40 24.65 17.79
C THR A 162 15.70 24.65 16.97
N GLY A 163 16.77 25.31 17.43
CA GLY A 163 18.06 25.33 16.73
C GLY A 163 18.60 23.92 16.44
N ILE A 164 18.55 23.02 17.43
CA ILE A 164 18.88 21.59 17.27
C ILE A 164 17.86 20.89 16.36
N GLY A 165 16.58 21.23 16.48
CA GLY A 165 15.53 20.70 15.63
C GLY A 165 15.77 21.00 14.15
N LYS A 166 16.30 22.16 13.81
CA LYS A 166 16.67 22.52 12.43
C LYS A 166 17.77 21.60 11.88
N PHE A 167 18.79 21.29 12.69
CA PHE A 167 19.83 20.34 12.32
C PHE A 167 19.28 18.93 12.16
N MET A 168 18.49 18.42 13.13
CA MET A 168 17.90 17.08 13.09
C MET A 168 17.03 16.88 11.84
N ARG A 169 16.18 17.86 11.50
CA ARG A 169 15.31 17.80 10.30
C ARG A 169 16.10 17.78 9.00
N ARG A 170 17.20 18.55 8.92
CA ARG A 170 18.06 18.58 7.74
C ARG A 170 18.78 17.24 7.51
N THR A 171 19.10 16.54 8.58
CA THR A 171 19.81 15.25 8.56
C THR A 171 18.88 14.05 8.74
N SER A 172 17.57 14.26 8.87
CA SER A 172 16.56 13.23 9.17
C SER A 172 16.83 12.42 10.45
N ILE A 173 17.66 12.93 11.34
CA ILE A 173 17.96 12.30 12.65
C ILE A 173 16.69 12.27 13.54
N ASP A 174 15.80 13.23 13.37
CA ASP A 174 14.51 13.26 14.09
C ASP A 174 13.63 12.04 13.77
N GLU A 175 13.86 11.34 12.68
CA GLU A 175 13.09 10.16 12.28
C GLU A 175 13.65 8.82 12.80
N LEU A 176 14.86 8.81 13.39
CA LEU A 176 15.48 7.57 13.91
C LEU A 176 14.58 6.77 14.88
N PRO A 177 13.77 7.39 15.76
CA PRO A 177 12.86 6.63 16.63
C PRO A 177 11.80 5.81 15.86
N GLN A 178 11.58 6.06 14.55
CA GLN A 178 10.65 5.26 13.74
C GLN A 178 11.15 3.81 13.54
N PHE A 179 12.46 3.52 13.74
CA PHE A 179 12.93 2.13 13.73
C PHE A 179 12.24 1.27 14.80
N PHE A 180 11.81 1.85 15.92
CA PHE A 180 10.99 1.15 16.91
C PHE A 180 9.59 0.86 16.39
N ASN A 181 8.99 1.74 15.57
CA ASN A 181 7.72 1.46 14.89
C ASN A 181 7.87 0.30 13.88
N ILE A 182 9.00 0.23 13.17
CA ILE A 182 9.28 -0.86 12.23
C ILE A 182 9.42 -2.18 12.99
N LEU A 183 10.16 -2.18 14.10
CA LEU A 183 10.35 -3.34 14.95
C LEU A 183 9.00 -3.86 15.50
N ARG A 184 8.15 -2.95 15.93
CA ARG A 184 6.80 -3.24 16.44
C ARG A 184 5.87 -3.79 15.34
N GLY A 185 6.11 -3.42 14.07
CA GLY A 185 5.31 -3.84 12.92
C GLY A 185 4.30 -2.83 12.44
N ASP A 186 4.30 -1.63 13.00
CA ASP A 186 3.45 -0.52 12.55
C ASP A 186 3.92 0.03 11.20
N MET A 187 5.25 -0.04 10.96
CA MET A 187 5.92 0.46 9.77
C MET A 187 6.85 -0.59 9.14
N SER A 188 7.40 -0.26 7.99
CA SER A 188 8.41 -0.99 7.23
C SER A 188 9.59 -0.07 6.92
N LEU A 189 10.76 -0.62 6.59
CA LEU A 189 11.90 0.18 6.12
C LEU A 189 11.55 0.91 4.81
N VAL A 190 10.92 0.19 3.89
CA VAL A 190 10.51 0.73 2.59
C VAL A 190 8.99 0.58 2.45
N GLY A 191 8.33 1.68 2.13
CA GLY A 191 6.88 1.73 1.96
C GLY A 191 6.37 3.15 1.70
N PRO A 192 5.08 3.32 1.42
CA PRO A 192 4.50 4.64 1.21
C PRO A 192 4.55 5.46 2.51
N ARG A 193 4.78 6.77 2.38
CA ARG A 193 4.81 7.67 3.54
C ARG A 193 3.46 7.70 4.27
N PRO A 194 3.44 7.48 5.61
CA PRO A 194 2.20 7.54 6.37
C PRO A 194 1.70 8.99 6.51
N GLU A 195 0.41 9.18 6.31
CA GLU A 195 -0.24 10.49 6.43
C GLU A 195 -1.09 10.59 7.71
N ARG A 196 -1.39 11.83 8.13
CA ARG A 196 -2.29 12.10 9.26
C ARG A 196 -3.73 11.76 8.87
N PRO A 197 -4.58 11.26 9.81
CA PRO A 197 -5.97 10.91 9.51
C PRO A 197 -6.73 12.01 8.80
N PHE A 198 -6.59 13.25 9.23
CA PHE A 198 -7.24 14.41 8.62
C PHE A 198 -6.91 14.55 7.10
N PHE A 199 -5.65 14.35 6.71
CA PHE A 199 -5.25 14.44 5.31
C PHE A 199 -5.68 13.22 4.50
N VAL A 200 -5.71 12.05 5.13
CA VAL A 200 -6.20 10.83 4.48
C VAL A 200 -7.66 10.98 4.08
N GLU A 201 -8.52 11.50 4.96
CA GLU A 201 -9.92 11.77 4.64
C GLU A 201 -10.06 12.77 3.48
N LYS A 202 -9.30 13.85 3.49
CA LYS A 202 -9.31 14.82 2.41
C LYS A 202 -8.83 14.22 1.08
N PHE A 203 -7.69 13.54 1.07
CA PHE A 203 -7.12 12.96 -0.15
C PHE A 203 -7.91 11.77 -0.69
N ARG A 204 -8.62 11.06 0.16
CA ARG A 204 -9.53 9.98 -0.24
C ARG A 204 -10.60 10.47 -1.21
N GLU A 205 -11.15 11.66 -0.97
CA GLU A 205 -12.19 12.25 -1.81
C GLU A 205 -11.62 12.93 -3.08
N GLU A 206 -10.41 13.52 -2.97
CA GLU A 206 -9.80 14.30 -4.05
C GLU A 206 -8.98 13.45 -5.04
N ILE A 207 -8.36 12.37 -4.57
CA ILE A 207 -7.40 11.59 -5.38
C ILE A 207 -7.92 10.18 -5.66
N PRO A 208 -8.23 9.85 -6.93
CA PRO A 208 -8.65 8.50 -7.29
C PRO A 208 -7.63 7.46 -6.83
N ARG A 209 -8.12 6.40 -6.19
CA ARG A 209 -7.31 5.26 -5.71
C ARG A 209 -6.27 5.60 -4.64
N TYR A 210 -6.37 6.74 -3.99
CA TYR A 210 -5.46 7.13 -2.92
C TYR A 210 -5.32 6.05 -1.82
N MET A 211 -6.42 5.38 -1.48
CA MET A 211 -6.47 4.37 -0.43
C MET A 211 -5.68 3.09 -0.74
N VAL A 212 -5.25 2.91 -1.98
CA VAL A 212 -4.46 1.72 -2.38
C VAL A 212 -3.14 1.62 -1.62
N LYS A 213 -2.52 2.76 -1.31
CA LYS A 213 -1.26 2.79 -0.57
C LYS A 213 -1.36 2.17 0.83
N HIS A 214 -2.58 2.08 1.41
CA HIS A 214 -2.81 1.48 2.72
C HIS A 214 -2.97 -0.06 2.67
N GLN A 215 -2.80 -0.68 1.52
CA GLN A 215 -2.74 -2.14 1.37
C GLN A 215 -1.37 -2.71 1.76
N VAL A 216 -0.38 -1.86 1.95
CA VAL A 216 0.96 -2.22 2.44
C VAL A 216 1.31 -1.38 3.67
N ARG A 217 2.29 -1.87 4.46
CA ARG A 217 2.77 -1.07 5.60
C ARG A 217 3.42 0.21 5.12
N PRO A 218 3.17 1.34 5.82
CA PRO A 218 3.88 2.57 5.55
C PRO A 218 5.37 2.42 5.83
N GLY A 219 6.20 3.14 5.09
CA GLY A 219 7.64 3.10 5.18
C GLY A 219 8.27 4.35 5.79
N LEU A 220 9.56 4.20 6.11
CA LEU A 220 10.42 5.31 6.47
C LEU A 220 10.74 6.15 5.23
N THR A 221 10.88 5.50 4.08
CA THR A 221 11.17 6.07 2.76
C THR A 221 10.19 5.61 1.73
#